data_097187c21ccd062c461b0c3f2b071fb2
#
_entry.id   097187c21ccd062c461b0c3f2b071fb2
#
_cell.length_a   1.000
_cell.length_b   1.000
_cell.length_c   1.000
_cell.angle_alpha   90.00
_cell.angle_beta   90.00
_cell.angle_gamma   90.00
#
_symmetry.space_group_name_H-M   'P 1'
#
loop_
_entity.id
_entity.type
_entity.pdbx_description
1 polymer ?
#
loop_
_entity_poly.entity_id
_entity_poly.type
_entity_poly.pdbx_seq_one_letter_code
_entity_poly.pdbx_strand_id
1 'polypeptide(L)'
;MEKISVNSNLCDGCMNCENMCASVHSASRIKIIEHHSMYYSIVCQHCESAPCITICPTDAVTDGGVNSEKCIGCGLCVMACPFGAMTFQSSVAEKCDLCADREEGPACIKACTKRAISIVDPAKIKAKNQEKFLSKMAGLYEPNNRQSSFVHIITSQARARLVLDE
;
A
#
# COMPACT_ATOMS: atom_id res chain seq x y z
N MET A 1 8.79 -2.67 4.06
CA MET A 1 8.02 -1.76 4.94
C MET A 1 6.53 -2.03 4.72
N GLU A 2 5.81 -2.37 5.76
CA GLU A 2 4.39 -2.75 5.69
C GLU A 2 3.49 -1.53 5.43
N LYS A 3 2.40 -1.75 4.70
CA LYS A 3 1.42 -0.72 4.31
C LYS A 3 0.01 -1.25 4.45
N ILE A 4 -0.92 -0.37 4.76
CA ILE A 4 -2.35 -0.69 4.66
C ILE A 4 -2.78 -0.59 3.19
N SER A 5 -3.43 -1.63 2.71
CA SER A 5 -4.06 -1.67 1.39
C SER A 5 -5.55 -1.93 1.54
N VAL A 6 -6.35 -1.24 0.76
CA VAL A 6 -7.80 -1.43 0.72
C VAL A 6 -8.24 -1.86 -0.68
N ASN A 7 -8.99 -2.95 -0.73
CA ASN A 7 -9.60 -3.41 -1.96
C ASN A 7 -10.94 -2.67 -2.18
N SER A 8 -10.96 -1.73 -3.11
CA SER A 8 -12.13 -0.91 -3.42
C SER A 8 -13.33 -1.72 -3.91
N ASN A 9 -13.13 -2.91 -4.48
CA ASN A 9 -14.22 -3.77 -4.92
C ASN A 9 -14.97 -4.46 -3.77
N LEU A 10 -14.34 -4.56 -2.59
CA LEU A 10 -14.92 -5.16 -1.40
C LEU A 10 -15.43 -4.10 -0.41
N CYS A 11 -14.97 -2.86 -0.55
CA CYS A 11 -15.33 -1.76 0.35
C CYS A 11 -16.73 -1.24 0.00
N ASP A 12 -17.60 -1.20 0.99
CA ASP A 12 -18.97 -0.69 0.89
C ASP A 12 -19.17 0.70 1.52
N GLY A 13 -18.08 1.35 1.96
CA GLY A 13 -18.13 2.66 2.56
C GLY A 13 -18.75 2.72 3.97
N CYS A 14 -18.81 1.62 4.70
CA CYS A 14 -19.47 1.55 6.02
C CYS A 14 -18.79 2.37 7.14
N MET A 15 -17.63 2.94 6.91
CA MET A 15 -16.84 3.79 7.83
C MET A 15 -16.42 3.13 9.15
N ASN A 16 -16.65 1.84 9.35
CA ASN A 16 -16.26 1.14 10.58
C ASN A 16 -14.77 1.23 10.88
N CYS A 17 -13.92 1.23 9.85
CA CYS A 17 -12.49 1.40 9.98
C CYS A 17 -12.08 2.78 10.49
N GLU A 18 -12.75 3.85 10.04
CA GLU A 18 -12.52 5.21 10.52
C GLU A 18 -12.95 5.36 11.99
N ASN A 19 -14.16 4.90 12.31
CA ASN A 19 -14.72 4.97 13.66
C ASN A 19 -13.84 4.20 14.66
N MET A 20 -13.40 3.01 14.29
CA MET A 20 -12.52 2.21 15.15
C MET A 20 -11.12 2.84 15.27
N CYS A 21 -10.59 3.41 14.20
CA CYS A 21 -9.30 4.12 14.26
C CYS A 21 -9.41 5.35 15.18
N ALA A 22 -10.48 6.13 15.07
CA ALA A 22 -10.73 7.29 15.92
C ALA A 22 -10.92 6.90 17.41
N SER A 23 -11.54 5.78 17.69
CA SER A 23 -11.72 5.30 19.08
C SER A 23 -10.40 4.91 19.76
N VAL A 24 -9.42 4.48 18.97
CA VAL A 24 -8.09 4.08 19.49
C VAL A 24 -7.13 5.26 19.57
N HIS A 25 -7.20 6.20 18.61
CA HIS A 25 -6.19 7.25 18.41
C HIS A 25 -6.71 8.67 18.61
N SER A 26 -7.89 8.84 19.21
CA SER A 26 -8.59 10.13 19.36
C SER A 26 -9.03 10.79 18.03
N ALA A 27 -8.35 10.50 16.93
CA ALA A 27 -8.70 10.89 15.57
C ALA A 27 -8.46 9.75 14.59
N SER A 28 -9.25 9.69 13.52
CA SER A 28 -9.01 8.68 12.48
C SER A 28 -7.80 9.04 11.64
N ARG A 29 -6.86 8.09 11.53
CA ARG A 29 -5.65 8.16 10.69
C ARG A 29 -5.84 7.43 9.34
N ILE A 30 -7.04 6.95 9.07
CA ILE A 30 -7.50 6.41 7.80
C ILE A 30 -8.78 7.13 7.41
N LYS A 31 -8.95 7.49 6.15
CA LYS A 31 -10.15 8.11 5.62
C LYS A 31 -10.67 7.34 4.43
N ILE A 32 -11.97 7.11 4.35
CA ILE A 32 -12.63 6.53 3.20
C ILE A 32 -13.30 7.64 2.41
N ILE A 33 -13.00 7.73 1.13
CA ILE A 33 -13.54 8.75 0.23
C ILE A 33 -14.30 8.04 -0.89
N GLU A 34 -15.53 8.46 -1.12
CA GLU A 34 -16.30 8.05 -2.28
C GLU A 34 -15.87 8.85 -3.51
N HIS A 35 -15.56 8.14 -4.60
CA HIS A 35 -15.26 8.74 -5.89
C HIS A 35 -15.76 7.81 -7.01
N HIS A 36 -16.58 8.33 -7.91
CA HIS A 36 -17.24 7.58 -8.98
C HIS A 36 -17.92 6.27 -8.51
N SER A 37 -18.72 6.38 -7.43
CA SER A 37 -19.43 5.24 -6.83
C SER A 37 -18.53 4.10 -6.33
N MET A 38 -17.26 4.38 -6.12
CA MET A 38 -16.30 3.48 -5.49
C MET A 38 -15.69 4.13 -4.26
N TYR A 39 -15.28 3.31 -3.30
CA TYR A 39 -14.69 3.76 -2.05
C TYR A 39 -13.17 3.54 -2.04
N TYR A 40 -12.44 4.61 -1.77
CA TYR A 40 -10.97 4.62 -1.71
C TYR A 40 -10.51 5.02 -0.32
N SER A 41 -9.41 4.45 0.13
CA SER A 41 -8.81 4.84 1.41
C SER A 41 -7.65 5.81 1.23
N ILE A 42 -7.66 6.86 2.03
CA ILE A 42 -6.50 7.72 2.26
C ILE A 42 -5.90 7.32 3.60
N VAL A 43 -4.69 6.77 3.56
CA VAL A 43 -3.94 6.30 4.74
C VAL A 43 -2.45 6.44 4.46
N CYS A 44 -1.64 6.58 5.51
CA CYS A 44 -0.19 6.70 5.38
C CYS A 44 0.39 5.53 4.57
N GLN A 45 1.18 5.86 3.55
CA GLN A 45 1.83 4.88 2.69
C GLN A 45 3.22 4.47 3.19
N HIS A 46 3.67 4.97 4.35
CA HIS A 46 5.00 4.68 4.91
C HIS A 46 6.08 4.76 3.83
N CYS A 47 6.18 5.97 3.21
CA CYS A 47 7.07 6.22 2.08
C CYS A 47 8.54 6.05 2.48
N GLU A 48 9.36 5.48 1.63
CA GLU A 48 10.79 5.34 1.84
C GLU A 48 11.49 6.70 1.89
N SER A 49 11.11 7.65 1.00
CA SER A 49 11.62 9.03 1.01
C SER A 49 11.01 9.92 2.08
N ALA A 50 9.88 9.50 2.66
CA ALA A 50 9.18 10.13 3.78
C ALA A 50 9.23 11.68 3.84
N PRO A 51 8.68 12.41 2.85
CA PRO A 51 8.79 13.86 2.77
C PRO A 51 8.23 14.59 4.01
N CYS A 52 7.24 14.00 4.68
CA CYS A 52 6.69 14.52 5.92
C CYS A 52 7.69 14.48 7.11
N ILE A 53 8.61 13.52 7.11
CA ILE A 53 9.69 13.41 8.09
C ILE A 53 10.77 14.44 7.76
N THR A 54 11.22 14.43 6.51
CA THR A 54 12.32 15.32 6.04
C THR A 54 12.01 16.80 6.24
N ILE A 55 10.75 17.22 6.09
CA ILE A 55 10.36 18.63 6.22
C ILE A 55 10.14 19.08 7.67
N CYS A 56 10.06 18.15 8.63
CA CYS A 56 9.72 18.48 10.00
C CYS A 56 10.88 19.22 10.71
N PRO A 57 10.70 20.50 11.10
CA PRO A 57 11.80 21.29 11.67
C PRO A 57 12.19 20.90 13.11
N THR A 58 11.35 20.11 13.77
CA THR A 58 11.53 19.67 15.16
C THR A 58 11.76 18.18 15.32
N ASP A 59 11.89 17.45 14.20
CA ASP A 59 11.98 15.98 14.19
C ASP A 59 10.85 15.29 14.98
N ALA A 60 9.67 15.93 15.01
CA ALA A 60 8.50 15.38 15.67
C ALA A 60 7.89 14.22 14.88
N VAL A 61 8.01 14.21 13.54
CA VAL A 61 7.46 13.17 12.67
C VAL A 61 8.51 12.09 12.45
N THR A 62 8.13 10.85 12.70
CA THR A 62 8.99 9.67 12.54
C THR A 62 8.28 8.58 11.73
N ASP A 63 8.96 7.48 11.42
CA ASP A 63 8.33 6.31 10.80
C ASP A 63 7.24 5.71 11.70
N GLY A 64 7.45 5.70 13.00
CA GLY A 64 6.52 5.18 14.00
C GLY A 64 5.38 6.12 14.39
N GLY A 65 5.28 7.33 13.79
CA GLY A 65 4.20 8.26 14.14
C GLY A 65 4.68 9.69 14.40
N VAL A 66 3.98 10.40 15.27
CA VAL A 66 4.28 11.80 15.63
C VAL A 66 4.48 11.91 17.14
N ASN A 67 5.59 12.50 17.55
CA ASN A 67 5.84 12.87 18.94
C ASN A 67 5.11 14.20 19.23
N SER A 68 4.07 14.16 20.06
CA SER A 68 3.24 15.31 20.40
C SER A 68 3.98 16.40 21.17
N GLU A 69 4.98 16.04 21.97
CA GLU A 69 5.77 16.99 22.77
C GLU A 69 6.71 17.84 21.91
N LYS A 70 7.19 17.28 20.79
CA LYS A 70 8.05 17.96 19.83
C LYS A 70 7.25 18.71 18.75
N CYS A 71 6.00 18.34 18.54
CA CYS A 71 5.19 18.91 17.47
C CYS A 71 4.77 20.34 17.79
N ILE A 72 5.20 21.29 16.96
CA ILE A 72 4.83 22.71 17.08
C ILE A 72 3.59 23.10 16.25
N GLY A 73 2.93 22.15 15.61
CA GLY A 73 1.70 22.40 14.85
C GLY A 73 1.87 23.23 13.57
N CYS A 74 3.06 23.31 12.98
CA CYS A 74 3.35 24.20 11.84
C CYS A 74 2.69 23.78 10.51
N GLY A 75 2.20 22.53 10.36
CA GLY A 75 1.48 22.05 9.18
C GLY A 75 2.33 21.63 7.99
N LEU A 76 3.65 21.81 8.02
CA LEU A 76 4.52 21.48 6.89
C LEU A 76 4.39 20.01 6.45
N CYS A 77 4.28 19.08 7.39
CA CYS A 77 4.14 17.65 7.10
C CYS A 77 2.82 17.31 6.39
N VAL A 78 1.74 18.05 6.66
CA VAL A 78 0.46 17.88 5.96
C VAL A 78 0.57 18.36 4.53
N MET A 79 1.20 19.51 4.29
CA MET A 79 1.43 20.04 2.94
C MET A 79 2.40 19.18 2.12
N ALA A 80 3.39 18.58 2.78
CA ALA A 80 4.38 17.74 2.11
C ALA A 80 3.87 16.33 1.76
N CYS A 81 2.77 15.87 2.35
CA CYS A 81 2.26 14.52 2.12
C CYS A 81 1.59 14.41 0.74
N PRO A 82 2.16 13.65 -0.22
CA PRO A 82 1.58 13.56 -1.58
C PRO A 82 0.25 12.78 -1.61
N PHE A 83 -0.08 12.06 -0.54
CA PHE A 83 -1.31 11.27 -0.42
C PHE A 83 -2.40 11.96 0.40
N GLY A 84 -2.11 13.12 1.01
CA GLY A 84 -3.04 13.79 1.93
C GLY A 84 -3.38 12.96 3.18
N ALA A 85 -2.49 12.05 3.58
CA ALA A 85 -2.73 11.11 4.68
C ALA A 85 -2.32 11.66 6.06
N MET A 86 -1.67 12.81 6.10
CA MET A 86 -1.36 13.52 7.35
C MET A 86 -2.53 14.45 7.70
N THR A 87 -2.95 14.44 8.94
CA THR A 87 -4.03 15.28 9.45
C THR A 87 -3.60 16.03 10.71
N PHE A 88 -4.44 16.92 11.20
CA PHE A 88 -4.25 17.62 12.47
C PHE A 88 -5.35 17.31 13.45
N GLN A 89 -4.97 17.14 14.72
CA GLN A 89 -5.88 17.11 15.84
C GLN A 89 -5.30 17.99 16.95
N SER A 90 -6.09 18.97 17.43
CA SER A 90 -5.69 19.84 18.53
C SER A 90 -4.27 20.46 18.38
N SER A 91 -3.94 20.94 17.19
CA SER A 91 -2.63 21.52 16.84
C SER A 91 -1.46 20.53 16.81
N VAL A 92 -1.71 19.23 16.87
CA VAL A 92 -0.71 18.16 16.69
C VAL A 92 -0.97 17.43 15.38
N ALA A 93 0.07 17.14 14.64
CA ALA A 93 -0.04 16.34 13.43
C ALA A 93 -0.32 14.87 13.78
N GLU A 94 -1.13 14.22 12.95
CA GLU A 94 -1.48 12.80 13.11
C GLU A 94 -1.00 12.00 11.91
N LYS A 95 -0.34 10.86 12.19
CA LYS A 95 0.18 9.92 11.18
C LYS A 95 -0.17 8.50 11.58
N CYS A 96 -0.59 7.67 10.63
CA CYS A 96 -0.79 6.24 10.89
C CYS A 96 0.56 5.57 11.25
N ASP A 97 0.58 4.87 12.37
CA ASP A 97 1.69 4.11 12.93
C ASP A 97 1.48 2.58 12.84
N LEU A 98 0.45 2.14 12.07
CA LEU A 98 0.01 0.75 11.99
C LEU A 98 -0.44 0.17 13.34
N CYS A 99 -0.79 1.04 14.30
CA CYS A 99 -1.11 0.67 15.68
C CYS A 99 0.01 -0.16 16.34
N ALA A 100 1.27 0.30 16.20
CA ALA A 100 2.46 -0.44 16.65
C ALA A 100 2.43 -0.87 18.13
N ASP A 101 1.75 -0.10 18.97
CA ASP A 101 1.60 -0.37 20.41
C ASP A 101 0.52 -1.43 20.74
N ARG A 102 -0.16 -1.98 19.70
CA ARG A 102 -1.23 -2.96 19.88
C ARG A 102 -0.78 -4.36 19.47
N GLU A 103 -0.76 -5.29 20.40
CA GLU A 103 -0.51 -6.71 20.12
C GLU A 103 -1.48 -7.30 19.09
N GLU A 104 -2.70 -6.79 19.08
CA GLU A 104 -3.75 -7.22 18.18
C GLU A 104 -3.62 -6.69 16.73
N GLY A 105 -2.65 -5.81 16.49
CA GLY A 105 -2.44 -5.13 15.20
C GLY A 105 -3.46 -4.02 14.91
N PRO A 106 -3.50 -3.53 13.65
CA PRO A 106 -4.28 -2.36 13.28
C PRO A 106 -5.78 -2.52 13.51
N ALA A 107 -6.35 -1.59 14.27
CA ALA A 107 -7.77 -1.60 14.66
C ALA A 107 -8.71 -1.51 13.46
N CYS A 108 -8.35 -0.73 12.43
CA CYS A 108 -9.12 -0.58 11.20
C CYS A 108 -9.29 -1.90 10.43
N ILE A 109 -8.30 -2.78 10.46
CA ILE A 109 -8.36 -4.09 9.80
C ILE A 109 -9.36 -4.99 10.51
N LYS A 110 -9.29 -5.04 11.85
CA LYS A 110 -10.23 -5.84 12.66
C LYS A 110 -11.68 -5.37 12.54
N ALA A 111 -11.89 -4.06 12.41
CA ALA A 111 -13.21 -3.49 12.25
C ALA A 111 -13.83 -3.74 10.87
N CYS A 112 -13.04 -4.13 9.88
CA CYS A 112 -13.53 -4.32 8.52
C CYS A 112 -14.25 -5.66 8.36
N THR A 113 -15.58 -5.66 8.45
CA THR A 113 -16.42 -6.86 8.28
C THR A 113 -16.33 -7.46 6.88
N LYS A 114 -16.09 -6.64 5.86
CA LYS A 114 -15.91 -7.06 4.47
C LYS A 114 -14.50 -7.57 4.16
N ARG A 115 -13.57 -7.50 5.11
CA ARG A 115 -12.15 -7.86 4.91
C ARG A 115 -11.52 -7.15 3.71
N ALA A 116 -11.99 -5.93 3.44
CA ALA A 116 -11.46 -5.10 2.36
C ALA A 116 -10.06 -4.53 2.69
N ILE A 117 -9.70 -4.47 3.98
CA ILE A 117 -8.44 -3.87 4.46
C ILE A 117 -7.46 -4.97 4.85
N SER A 118 -6.22 -4.83 4.42
CA SER A 118 -5.12 -5.75 4.74
C SER A 118 -3.79 -5.02 4.92
N ILE A 119 -2.87 -5.62 5.67
CA ILE A 119 -1.46 -5.23 5.65
C ILE A 119 -0.79 -5.92 4.47
N VAL A 120 -0.05 -5.18 3.69
CA VAL A 120 0.74 -5.68 2.58
C VAL A 120 2.21 -5.27 2.74
N ASP A 121 3.10 -6.21 2.47
CA ASP A 121 4.52 -5.94 2.34
C ASP A 121 4.88 -5.99 0.85
N PRO A 122 5.20 -4.86 0.22
CA PRO A 122 5.54 -4.81 -1.20
C PRO A 122 6.69 -5.73 -1.59
N ALA A 123 7.68 -5.92 -0.69
CA ALA A 123 8.81 -6.81 -0.94
C ALA A 123 8.36 -8.28 -1.01
N LYS A 124 7.48 -8.71 -0.10
CA LYS A 124 6.89 -10.06 -0.13
C LYS A 124 6.02 -10.29 -1.36
N ILE A 125 5.23 -9.28 -1.76
CA ILE A 125 4.43 -9.36 -2.99
C ILE A 125 5.33 -9.48 -4.22
N LYS A 126 6.38 -8.67 -4.31
CA LYS A 126 7.36 -8.74 -5.40
C LYS A 126 8.01 -10.13 -5.47
N ALA A 127 8.51 -10.65 -4.35
CA ALA A 127 9.13 -11.97 -4.29
C ALA A 127 8.16 -13.08 -4.74
N LYS A 128 6.92 -13.06 -4.24
CA LYS A 128 5.87 -14.02 -4.64
C LYS A 128 5.54 -13.96 -6.14
N ASN A 129 5.47 -12.74 -6.69
CA ASN A 129 5.21 -12.57 -8.13
C ASN A 129 6.39 -13.06 -8.97
N GLN A 130 7.63 -12.83 -8.54
CA GLN A 130 8.83 -13.35 -9.19
C GLN A 130 8.86 -14.89 -9.16
N GLU A 131 8.60 -15.50 -8.00
CA GLU A 131 8.52 -16.95 -7.85
C GLU A 131 7.43 -17.56 -8.77
N LYS A 132 6.24 -16.95 -8.78
CA LYS A 132 5.14 -17.36 -9.65
C LYS A 132 5.50 -17.26 -11.14
N PHE A 133 6.21 -16.21 -11.52
CA PHE A 133 6.69 -16.04 -12.88
C PHE A 133 7.73 -17.11 -13.23
N LEU A 134 8.74 -17.32 -12.37
CA LEU A 134 9.78 -18.34 -12.59
C LEU A 134 9.19 -19.75 -12.69
N SER A 135 8.21 -20.09 -11.83
CA SER A 135 7.53 -21.38 -11.90
C SER A 135 6.80 -21.58 -13.23
N LYS A 136 6.17 -20.53 -13.76
CA LYS A 136 5.54 -20.58 -15.10
C LYS A 136 6.59 -20.76 -16.19
N MET A 137 7.70 -20.03 -16.12
CA MET A 137 8.78 -20.13 -17.09
C MET A 137 9.45 -21.50 -17.05
N ALA A 138 9.70 -22.06 -15.88
CA ALA A 138 10.25 -23.40 -15.71
C ALA A 138 9.33 -24.48 -16.31
N GLY A 139 8.01 -24.39 -16.09
CA GLY A 139 7.05 -25.31 -16.71
C GLY A 139 6.96 -25.17 -18.23
N LEU A 140 7.33 -24.02 -18.80
CA LEU A 140 7.43 -23.81 -20.25
C LEU A 140 8.74 -24.39 -20.83
N TYR A 141 9.74 -24.63 -19.98
CA TYR A 141 11.08 -25.08 -20.40
C TYR A 141 11.29 -26.58 -20.21
N GLU A 142 10.24 -27.37 -19.96
CA GLU A 142 10.36 -28.83 -19.94
C GLU A 142 10.74 -29.36 -21.34
N PRO A 143 11.89 -30.02 -21.50
CA PRO A 143 12.47 -30.36 -22.81
C PRO A 143 11.65 -31.39 -23.61
N ASN A 144 10.59 -31.94 -23.05
CA ASN A 144 9.77 -32.96 -23.68
C ASN A 144 8.36 -32.55 -24.11
N ASN A 145 7.91 -31.31 -23.87
CA ASN A 145 6.58 -30.89 -24.31
C ASN A 145 6.67 -29.95 -25.52
N ARG A 146 6.86 -30.56 -26.72
CA ARG A 146 7.00 -29.86 -28.01
C ARG A 146 5.71 -29.17 -28.50
N GLN A 147 4.61 -29.16 -27.73
CA GLN A 147 3.31 -28.78 -28.31
C GLN A 147 2.64 -27.51 -27.80
N SER A 148 3.23 -26.73 -26.85
CA SER A 148 2.56 -25.49 -26.42
C SER A 148 3.49 -24.43 -25.81
N SER A 149 4.76 -24.38 -26.18
CA SER A 149 5.65 -23.37 -25.64
C SER A 149 5.43 -22.05 -26.36
N PHE A 150 5.04 -21.01 -25.58
CA PHE A 150 4.97 -19.63 -26.03
C PHE A 150 6.33 -19.17 -26.64
N VAL A 151 7.44 -19.69 -26.14
CA VAL A 151 8.79 -19.50 -26.68
C VAL A 151 8.90 -20.09 -28.09
N HIS A 152 8.32 -21.25 -28.37
CA HIS A 152 8.33 -21.86 -29.70
C HIS A 152 7.52 -21.03 -30.72
N ILE A 153 6.44 -20.41 -30.29
CA ILE A 153 5.63 -19.53 -31.17
C ILE A 153 6.41 -18.27 -31.52
N ILE A 154 7.05 -17.62 -30.56
CA ILE A 154 7.87 -16.42 -30.79
C ILE A 154 9.10 -16.72 -31.66
N THR A 155 9.81 -17.84 -31.43
CA THR A 155 10.99 -18.21 -32.21
C THR A 155 10.62 -18.68 -33.62
N SER A 156 9.46 -19.31 -33.81
CA SER A 156 8.97 -19.68 -35.14
C SER A 156 8.56 -18.47 -35.96
N GLN A 157 7.93 -17.47 -35.34
CA GLN A 157 7.59 -16.20 -36.00
C GLN A 157 8.83 -15.35 -36.33
N ALA A 158 9.86 -15.33 -35.45
CA ALA A 158 11.10 -14.66 -35.72
C ALA A 158 11.88 -15.32 -36.87
N ARG A 159 11.89 -16.67 -36.95
CA ARG A 159 12.49 -17.39 -38.08
C ARG A 159 11.77 -17.15 -39.40
N ALA A 160 10.43 -17.08 -39.37
CA ALA A 160 9.64 -16.78 -40.57
C ALA A 160 9.93 -15.39 -41.14
N ARG A 161 10.21 -14.39 -40.30
CA ARG A 161 10.62 -13.03 -40.75
C ARG A 161 12.01 -13.01 -41.35
N LEU A 162 12.97 -13.75 -40.79
CA LEU A 162 14.35 -13.82 -41.32
C LEU A 162 14.44 -14.48 -42.71
N VAL A 163 13.48 -15.34 -43.07
CA VAL A 163 13.44 -16.02 -44.39
C VAL A 163 12.75 -15.17 -45.47
N LEU A 164 12.00 -14.13 -45.08
CA LEU A 164 11.32 -13.24 -46.02
C LEU A 164 12.16 -12.00 -46.39
N ASP A 165 13.29 -11.76 -45.74
CA ASP A 165 14.22 -10.65 -45.99
C ASP A 165 15.46 -11.08 -46.83
N GLU A 166 15.49 -12.30 -47.38
CA GLU A 166 16.41 -12.79 -48.41
C GLU A 166 15.71 -12.84 -49.81
#